data_e9473c03f65724ad9a19baaefc01eadb
#
_entry.id   e9473c03f65724ad9a19baaefc01eadb
#
_cell.length_a   1.000
_cell.length_b   1.000
_cell.length_c   1.000
_cell.angle_alpha   90.00
_cell.angle_beta   90.00
_cell.angle_gamma   90.00
#
_symmetry.space_group_name_H-M   'P 1'
#
loop_
_entity.id
_entity.type
_entity.pdbx_description
1 polymer ?
#
loop_
_entity_poly.entity_id
_entity_poly.type
_entity_poly.pdbx_seq_one_letter_code
_entity_poly.pdbx_strand_id
1 'polypeptide(L)'
;MTLLEIAVNEFNRISKLMGYVINPPYTGKLLKYDFGRGIPPEQPVFWQQYHDMLRMSNRLFADGHVFYGLKSDNESHDLLNFNQTLNTPGLENQLMTGKIAIGHNNLDIFYYDVFIERWVTCDRIGVDRIIESCNTLAELIETQIAMLKSSNSDIC
;
A
#
# COMPACT_ATOMS: atom_id res chain seq x y z
N MET A 1 -18.34 -9.56 -7.53
CA MET A 1 -16.98 -8.99 -7.49
C MET A 1 -16.95 -7.84 -6.49
N THR A 2 -16.02 -7.86 -5.55
CA THR A 2 -15.90 -6.81 -4.54
C THR A 2 -15.31 -5.53 -5.13
N LEU A 3 -15.49 -4.40 -4.43
CA LEU A 3 -14.87 -3.13 -4.85
C LEU A 3 -13.34 -3.23 -4.87
N LEU A 4 -12.76 -3.98 -3.94
CA LEU A 4 -11.31 -4.21 -3.91
C LEU A 4 -10.84 -5.01 -5.14
N GLU A 5 -11.56 -6.06 -5.50
CA GLU A 5 -11.24 -6.85 -6.70
C GLU A 5 -11.32 -5.99 -7.97
N ILE A 6 -12.34 -5.14 -8.07
CA ILE A 6 -12.48 -4.21 -9.20
C ILE A 6 -11.30 -3.25 -9.26
N ALA A 7 -10.91 -2.67 -8.12
CA ALA A 7 -9.79 -1.73 -8.05
C ALA A 7 -8.45 -2.40 -8.41
N VAL A 8 -8.18 -3.58 -7.86
CA VAL A 8 -6.93 -4.32 -8.14
C VAL A 8 -6.86 -4.72 -9.62
N ASN A 9 -7.95 -5.22 -10.18
CA ASN A 9 -8.01 -5.61 -11.58
C ASN A 9 -7.78 -4.40 -12.50
N GLU A 10 -8.37 -3.25 -12.18
CA GLU A 10 -8.18 -2.03 -12.97
C GLU A 10 -6.74 -1.52 -12.87
N PHE A 11 -6.16 -1.53 -11.67
CA PHE A 11 -4.75 -1.14 -11.49
C PHE A 11 -3.84 -2.04 -12.34
N ASN A 12 -4.04 -3.35 -12.29
CA ASN A 12 -3.24 -4.30 -13.05
C ASN A 12 -3.46 -4.18 -14.56
N ARG A 13 -4.69 -3.86 -15.00
CA ARG A 13 -4.96 -3.58 -16.41
C ARG A 13 -4.11 -2.41 -16.91
N ILE A 14 -4.07 -1.32 -16.16
CA ILE A 14 -3.27 -0.14 -16.48
C ILE A 14 -1.78 -0.48 -16.47
N SER A 15 -1.32 -1.19 -15.43
CA SER A 15 0.06 -1.63 -15.31
C SER A 15 0.51 -2.44 -16.54
N LYS A 16 -0.31 -3.37 -16.98
CA LYS A 16 -0.05 -4.20 -18.16
C LYS A 16 0.01 -3.37 -19.44
N LEU A 17 -0.92 -2.41 -19.60
CA LEU A 17 -0.90 -1.49 -20.75
C LEU A 17 0.37 -0.65 -20.81
N MET A 18 0.96 -0.34 -19.66
CA MET A 18 2.20 0.40 -19.55
C MET A 18 3.45 -0.48 -19.72
N GLY A 19 3.27 -1.79 -19.94
CA GLY A 19 4.38 -2.71 -20.20
C GLY A 19 4.97 -3.37 -18.96
N TYR A 20 4.34 -3.24 -17.79
CA TYR A 20 4.83 -3.88 -16.58
C TYR A 20 4.29 -5.30 -16.46
N VAL A 21 5.07 -6.16 -15.79
CA VAL A 21 4.67 -7.54 -15.49
C VAL A 21 3.76 -7.55 -14.27
N ILE A 22 2.63 -8.25 -14.37
CA ILE A 22 1.71 -8.42 -13.25
C ILE A 22 2.27 -9.46 -12.29
N ASN A 23 2.31 -9.12 -11.01
CA ASN A 23 2.81 -10.04 -9.98
C ASN A 23 1.77 -11.13 -9.70
N PRO A 24 2.21 -12.38 -9.52
CA PRO A 24 1.29 -13.47 -9.19
C PRO A 24 0.70 -13.29 -7.78
N PRO A 25 -0.41 -13.99 -7.46
CA PRO A 25 -0.98 -13.95 -6.12
C PRO A 25 -0.01 -14.43 -5.05
N TYR A 26 -0.11 -13.82 -3.86
CA TYR A 26 0.53 -14.35 -2.67
C TYR A 26 -0.24 -15.61 -2.20
N THR A 27 0.44 -16.73 -2.10
CA THR A 27 -0.15 -18.02 -1.72
C THR A 27 0.24 -18.47 -0.32
N GLY A 28 1.04 -17.68 0.39
CA GLY A 28 1.49 -17.99 1.73
C GLY A 28 0.39 -17.80 2.78
N LYS A 29 0.71 -18.18 4.00
CA LYS A 29 -0.20 -18.02 5.13
C LYS A 29 -0.32 -16.57 5.53
N LEU A 30 -1.50 -16.20 6.06
CA LEU A 30 -1.69 -14.93 6.74
C LEU A 30 -0.79 -14.89 7.97
N LEU A 31 0.04 -13.87 8.06
CA LEU A 31 1.00 -13.72 9.16
C LEU A 31 0.43 -12.76 10.20
N LYS A 32 0.59 -13.13 11.48
CA LYS A 32 0.58 -12.14 12.54
C LYS A 32 1.98 -11.52 12.56
N TYR A 33 2.04 -10.21 12.46
CA TYR A 33 3.32 -9.51 12.44
C TYR A 33 3.29 -8.32 13.39
N ASP A 34 4.35 -8.20 14.17
CA ASP A 34 4.55 -7.05 15.06
C ASP A 34 5.26 -5.96 14.25
N PHE A 35 4.49 -4.95 13.82
CA PHE A 35 5.05 -3.84 13.07
C PHE A 35 5.85 -2.86 13.94
N GLY A 36 5.76 -2.95 15.27
CA GLY A 36 6.37 -1.96 16.18
C GLY A 36 5.62 -0.64 16.19
N ARG A 37 6.27 0.42 16.60
CA ARG A 37 5.75 1.80 16.60
C ARG A 37 4.38 1.98 17.24
N GLY A 38 4.11 1.24 18.34
CA GLY A 38 2.83 1.34 19.05
C GLY A 38 1.66 0.66 18.35
N ILE A 39 1.94 -0.15 17.32
CA ILE A 39 0.91 -0.87 16.58
C ILE A 39 0.61 -2.19 17.29
N PRO A 40 -0.63 -2.43 17.76
CA PRO A 40 -1.00 -3.73 18.32
C PRO A 40 -0.80 -4.85 17.28
N PRO A 41 -0.31 -6.05 17.70
CA PRO A 41 -0.02 -7.15 16.75
C PRO A 41 -1.26 -7.66 16.01
N GLU A 42 -2.44 -7.55 16.60
CA GLU A 42 -3.68 -7.96 15.99
C GLU A 42 -4.32 -6.81 15.23
N GLN A 43 -4.36 -6.93 13.91
CA GLN A 43 -4.92 -5.93 12.99
C GLN A 43 -5.89 -6.61 12.01
N PRO A 44 -7.08 -7.02 12.49
CA PRO A 44 -7.99 -7.78 11.64
C PRO A 44 -8.54 -6.98 10.46
N VAL A 45 -8.87 -5.71 10.65
CA VAL A 45 -9.37 -4.85 9.56
C VAL A 45 -8.32 -4.65 8.49
N PHE A 46 -7.08 -4.37 8.91
CA PHE A 46 -5.96 -4.22 8.00
C PHE A 46 -5.74 -5.49 7.17
N TRP A 47 -5.57 -6.63 7.84
CA TRP A 47 -5.22 -7.87 7.15
C TRP A 47 -6.34 -8.41 6.29
N GLN A 48 -7.61 -8.20 6.67
CA GLN A 48 -8.73 -8.61 5.84
C GLN A 48 -8.65 -7.99 4.45
N GLN A 49 -8.42 -6.68 4.38
CA GLN A 49 -8.37 -5.98 3.10
C GLN A 49 -7.04 -6.18 2.39
N TYR A 50 -5.92 -6.04 3.11
CA TYR A 50 -4.60 -6.12 2.50
C TYR A 50 -4.27 -7.54 2.02
N HIS A 51 -4.65 -8.54 2.79
CA HIS A 51 -4.46 -9.95 2.38
C HIS A 51 -5.32 -10.30 1.16
N ASP A 52 -6.54 -9.78 1.07
CA ASP A 52 -7.37 -9.97 -0.12
C ASP A 52 -6.72 -9.35 -1.37
N MET A 53 -6.09 -8.19 -1.23
CA MET A 53 -5.31 -7.60 -2.32
C MET A 53 -4.13 -8.50 -2.71
N LEU A 54 -3.36 -8.97 -1.73
CA LEU A 54 -2.18 -9.81 -1.98
C LEU A 54 -2.55 -11.15 -2.65
N ARG A 55 -3.71 -11.69 -2.34
CA ARG A 55 -4.21 -12.92 -2.97
C ARG A 55 -4.54 -12.75 -4.45
N MET A 56 -4.75 -11.53 -4.89
CA MET A 56 -4.96 -11.24 -6.30
C MET A 56 -3.63 -10.93 -7.00
N SER A 57 -2.75 -10.19 -6.32
CA SER A 57 -1.46 -9.80 -6.86
C SER A 57 -0.51 -9.46 -5.70
N ASN A 58 0.60 -10.14 -5.63
CA ASN A 58 1.60 -9.91 -4.58
C ASN A 58 2.47 -8.72 -4.97
N ARG A 59 2.03 -7.54 -4.68
CA ARG A 59 2.54 -6.22 -5.04
C ARG A 59 1.80 -5.65 -6.25
N LEU A 60 1.35 -4.41 -6.13
CA LEU A 60 0.88 -3.64 -7.28
C LEU A 60 1.95 -2.62 -7.65
N PHE A 61 2.25 -2.51 -8.93
CA PHE A 61 3.23 -1.53 -9.42
C PHE A 61 2.83 -0.99 -10.79
N ALA A 62 2.85 0.33 -10.94
CA ALA A 62 2.69 1.01 -12.21
C ALA A 62 3.25 2.43 -12.11
N ASP A 63 4.19 2.79 -12.99
CA ASP A 63 4.70 4.15 -13.15
C ASP A 63 5.02 4.86 -11.81
N GLY A 64 5.82 4.22 -10.98
CA GLY A 64 6.23 4.76 -9.69
C GLY A 64 5.23 4.62 -8.56
N HIS A 65 4.01 4.17 -8.83
CA HIS A 65 3.00 3.85 -7.81
C HIS A 65 3.16 2.39 -7.38
N VAL A 66 3.38 2.16 -6.09
CA VAL A 66 3.58 0.80 -5.59
C VAL A 66 2.78 0.56 -4.31
N PHE A 67 2.18 -0.64 -4.24
CA PHE A 67 1.63 -1.22 -3.01
C PHE A 67 2.48 -2.44 -2.69
N TYR A 68 3.05 -2.48 -1.48
CA TYR A 68 4.05 -3.49 -1.12
C TYR A 68 3.47 -4.91 -1.07
N GLY A 69 4.29 -5.89 -1.50
CA GLY A 69 3.99 -7.30 -1.39
C GLY A 69 4.59 -7.95 -0.14
N LEU A 70 4.39 -9.25 -0.01
CA LEU A 70 5.00 -10.08 1.02
C LEU A 70 6.01 -11.03 0.38
N LYS A 71 7.20 -11.14 0.97
CA LYS A 71 8.31 -11.97 0.45
C LYS A 71 8.63 -11.61 -1.00
N SER A 72 8.64 -10.31 -1.28
CA SER A 72 8.96 -9.77 -2.59
C SER A 72 10.45 -9.91 -2.88
N ASP A 73 10.82 -10.14 -4.14
CA ASP A 73 12.21 -10.12 -4.60
C ASP A 73 12.83 -8.72 -4.46
N ASN A 74 12.01 -7.68 -4.41
CA ASN A 74 12.44 -6.32 -4.17
C ASN A 74 12.19 -5.95 -2.71
N GLU A 75 13.25 -5.95 -1.88
CA GLU A 75 13.15 -5.67 -0.44
C GLU A 75 12.57 -4.30 -0.12
N SER A 76 12.82 -3.30 -0.96
CA SER A 76 12.27 -1.94 -0.77
C SER A 76 10.77 -1.87 -1.05
N HIS A 77 10.19 -2.88 -1.70
CA HIS A 77 8.77 -3.03 -1.97
C HIS A 77 8.15 -4.18 -1.17
N ASP A 78 8.83 -4.66 -0.14
CA ASP A 78 8.33 -5.68 0.78
C ASP A 78 7.70 -5.01 1.99
N LEU A 79 6.46 -5.38 2.30
CA LEU A 79 5.68 -4.79 3.39
C LEU A 79 6.40 -4.90 4.74
N LEU A 80 6.90 -6.09 5.06
CA LEU A 80 7.52 -6.33 6.36
C LEU A 80 8.88 -5.67 6.47
N ASN A 81 9.71 -5.81 5.44
CA ASN A 81 11.05 -5.21 5.41
C ASN A 81 10.98 -3.69 5.49
N PHE A 82 10.08 -3.07 4.72
CA PHE A 82 9.94 -1.63 4.74
C PHE A 82 9.51 -1.12 6.12
N ASN A 83 8.50 -1.75 6.72
CA ASN A 83 8.05 -1.35 8.06
C ASN A 83 9.11 -1.57 9.13
N GLN A 84 9.94 -2.60 8.99
CA GLN A 84 11.04 -2.85 9.92
C GLN A 84 12.08 -1.71 9.87
N THR A 85 12.37 -1.16 8.69
CA THR A 85 13.30 -0.03 8.57
C THR A 85 12.79 1.21 9.32
N LEU A 86 11.48 1.39 9.43
CA LEU A 86 10.87 2.51 10.15
C LEU A 86 10.98 2.37 11.67
N ASN A 87 11.37 1.20 12.19
CA ASN A 87 11.56 0.98 13.62
C ASN A 87 12.92 1.47 14.12
N THR A 88 13.80 1.90 13.22
CA THR A 88 15.07 2.52 13.60
C THR A 88 14.78 3.84 14.34
N PRO A 89 15.38 4.09 15.53
CA PRO A 89 15.13 5.33 16.27
C PRO A 89 15.43 6.57 15.45
N GLY A 90 14.53 7.56 15.50
CA GLY A 90 14.63 8.81 14.77
C GLY A 90 13.28 9.43 14.49
N LEU A 91 13.28 10.51 13.72
CA LEU A 91 12.07 11.27 13.41
C LEU A 91 11.04 10.43 12.65
N GLU A 92 11.48 9.61 11.69
CA GLU A 92 10.58 8.74 10.90
C GLU A 92 9.84 7.75 11.79
N ASN A 93 10.54 7.16 12.76
CA ASN A 93 9.91 6.26 13.74
C ASN A 93 8.80 6.98 14.50
N GLN A 94 9.04 8.20 14.97
CA GLN A 94 8.06 8.98 15.71
C GLN A 94 6.86 9.37 14.84
N LEU A 95 7.11 9.84 13.62
CA LEU A 95 6.05 10.26 12.70
C LEU A 95 5.17 9.11 12.22
N MET A 96 5.71 7.90 12.19
CA MET A 96 5.00 6.70 11.74
C MET A 96 4.42 5.87 12.89
N THR A 97 4.32 6.44 14.10
CA THR A 97 3.66 5.77 15.23
C THR A 97 2.22 5.43 14.89
N GLY A 98 1.83 4.16 15.06
CA GLY A 98 0.48 3.67 14.74
C GLY A 98 0.17 3.59 13.25
N LYS A 99 1.16 3.71 12.39
CA LYS A 99 0.98 3.74 10.93
C LYS A 99 1.72 2.58 10.28
N ILE A 100 0.99 1.73 9.56
CA ILE A 100 1.56 0.63 8.78
C ILE A 100 1.79 1.17 7.37
N ALA A 101 3.05 1.34 6.97
CA ALA A 101 3.38 1.76 5.62
C ALA A 101 3.05 0.65 4.63
N ILE A 102 2.30 0.96 3.57
CA ILE A 102 1.80 -0.01 2.60
C ILE A 102 2.22 0.27 1.16
N GLY A 103 2.76 1.44 0.89
CA GLY A 103 3.14 1.79 -0.46
C GLY A 103 3.59 3.24 -0.58
N HIS A 104 3.87 3.64 -1.81
CA HIS A 104 4.25 5.01 -2.11
C HIS A 104 4.10 5.32 -3.60
N ASN A 105 4.18 6.59 -3.94
CA ASN A 105 4.46 7.07 -5.28
C ASN A 105 5.64 8.05 -5.20
N ASN A 106 5.88 8.81 -6.25
CA ASN A 106 7.04 9.71 -6.29
C ASN A 106 6.99 10.83 -5.24
N LEU A 107 5.79 11.23 -4.81
CA LEU A 107 5.56 12.36 -3.92
C LEU A 107 5.02 11.97 -2.55
N ASP A 108 4.30 10.85 -2.48
CA ASP A 108 3.50 10.48 -1.32
C ASP A 108 3.89 9.11 -0.78
N ILE A 109 3.62 8.89 0.51
CA ILE A 109 3.66 7.59 1.15
C ILE A 109 2.23 7.18 1.55
N PHE A 110 1.92 5.89 1.43
CA PHE A 110 0.62 5.33 1.80
C PHE A 110 0.75 4.54 3.08
N TYR A 111 -0.21 4.73 3.99
CA TYR A 111 -0.22 3.96 5.24
C TYR A 111 -1.64 3.68 5.71
N TYR A 112 -1.76 2.65 6.56
CA TYR A 112 -2.96 2.38 7.34
C TYR A 112 -2.74 2.90 8.75
N ASP A 113 -3.62 3.78 9.22
CA ASP A 113 -3.58 4.32 10.57
C ASP A 113 -4.44 3.45 11.48
N VAL A 114 -3.80 2.72 12.41
CA VAL A 114 -4.48 1.74 13.27
C VAL A 114 -5.37 2.40 14.32
N PHE A 115 -5.11 3.66 14.67
CA PHE A 115 -5.88 4.37 15.70
C PHE A 115 -7.22 4.86 15.18
N ILE A 116 -7.32 5.21 13.92
CA ILE A 116 -8.53 5.73 13.29
C ILE A 116 -9.09 4.81 12.21
N GLU A 117 -8.44 3.69 11.96
CA GLU A 117 -8.81 2.69 10.94
C GLU A 117 -9.05 3.32 9.56
N ARG A 118 -8.08 4.16 9.13
CA ARG A 118 -8.13 4.86 7.84
C ARG A 118 -6.93 4.50 6.99
N TRP A 119 -7.15 4.52 5.68
CA TRP A 119 -6.13 4.30 4.66
C TRP A 119 -5.75 5.66 4.09
N VAL A 120 -4.50 6.07 4.26
CA VAL A 120 -4.10 7.47 4.13
C VAL A 120 -2.93 7.62 3.17
N THR A 121 -2.95 8.68 2.36
CA THR A 121 -1.76 9.16 1.66
C THR A 121 -1.29 10.46 2.32
N CYS A 122 0.01 10.59 2.48
CA CYS A 122 0.62 11.81 3.02
C CYS A 122 1.89 12.14 2.25
N ASP A 123 2.36 13.38 2.41
CA ASP A 123 3.59 13.85 1.78
C ASP A 123 4.79 13.05 2.31
N ARG A 124 5.68 12.59 1.41
CA ARG A 124 6.88 11.82 1.80
C ARG A 124 7.87 12.64 2.61
N ILE A 125 7.92 13.95 2.40
CA ILE A 125 8.82 14.86 3.10
C ILE A 125 8.18 15.35 4.39
N GLY A 126 6.90 15.76 4.32
CA GLY A 126 6.12 16.18 5.48
C GLY A 126 5.05 15.15 5.82
N VAL A 127 5.40 14.07 6.53
CA VAL A 127 4.53 12.92 6.82
C VAL A 127 3.27 13.31 7.60
N ASP A 128 3.28 14.42 8.33
CA ASP A 128 2.13 14.99 9.02
C ASP A 128 1.13 15.67 8.06
N ARG A 129 1.54 15.91 6.81
CA ARG A 129 0.69 16.53 5.79
C ARG A 129 -0.13 15.46 5.06
N ILE A 130 -1.36 15.28 5.49
CA ILE A 130 -2.30 14.33 4.89
C ILE A 130 -2.83 14.89 3.57
N ILE A 131 -2.74 14.08 2.50
CA ILE A 131 -3.27 14.41 1.17
C ILE A 131 -4.67 13.83 1.00
N GLU A 132 -4.83 12.52 1.27
CA GLU A 132 -6.09 11.80 1.17
C GLU A 132 -6.28 10.92 2.40
N SER A 133 -7.53 10.74 2.83
CA SER A 133 -7.89 9.82 3.91
C SER A 133 -9.12 9.02 3.45
N CYS A 134 -8.95 7.71 3.32
CA CYS A 134 -9.95 6.82 2.74
C CYS A 134 -10.48 5.83 3.77
N ASN A 135 -11.73 5.38 3.60
CA ASN A 135 -12.36 4.39 4.47
C ASN A 135 -11.86 2.97 4.19
N THR A 136 -11.47 2.69 2.95
CA THR A 136 -11.10 1.34 2.50
C THR A 136 -9.83 1.37 1.67
N LEU A 137 -9.16 0.23 1.60
CA LEU A 137 -8.02 0.04 0.71
C LEU A 137 -8.43 0.23 -0.77
N ALA A 138 -9.60 -0.24 -1.14
CA ALA A 138 -10.13 -0.07 -2.50
C ALA A 138 -10.16 1.41 -2.90
N GLU A 139 -10.66 2.29 -2.03
CA GLU A 139 -10.69 3.73 -2.29
C GLU A 139 -9.29 4.31 -2.46
N LEU A 140 -8.33 3.86 -1.64
CA LEU A 140 -6.95 4.32 -1.77
C LEU A 140 -6.35 3.89 -3.12
N ILE A 141 -6.56 2.65 -3.52
CA ILE A 141 -6.11 2.16 -4.83
C ILE A 141 -6.76 2.98 -5.96
N GLU A 142 -8.04 3.29 -5.85
CA GLU A 142 -8.76 4.12 -6.83
C GLU A 142 -8.17 5.53 -6.95
N THR A 143 -7.71 6.14 -5.85
CA THR A 143 -7.04 7.45 -5.93
C THR A 143 -5.77 7.37 -6.75
N GLN A 144 -5.01 6.29 -6.62
CA GLN A 144 -3.78 6.09 -7.40
C GLN A 144 -4.10 5.79 -8.88
N ILE A 145 -5.17 5.04 -9.15
CA ILE A 145 -5.64 4.80 -10.51
C ILE A 145 -5.99 6.14 -11.19
N ALA A 146 -6.71 7.01 -10.49
CA ALA A 146 -7.08 8.33 -11.03
C ALA A 146 -5.82 9.16 -11.38
N MET A 147 -4.79 9.11 -10.53
CA MET A 147 -3.52 9.79 -10.81
C MET A 147 -2.80 9.20 -12.02
N LEU A 148 -2.78 7.87 -12.14
CA LEU A 148 -2.18 7.19 -13.29
C LEU A 148 -2.88 7.58 -14.58
N LYS A 149 -4.20 7.61 -14.60
CA LYS A 149 -4.99 8.01 -15.77
C LYS A 149 -4.78 9.47 -16.12
N SER A 150 -4.71 10.35 -15.14
CA SER A 150 -4.46 11.77 -15.34
C SER A 150 -3.09 12.05 -15.94
N SER A 151 -2.06 11.28 -15.55
CA SER A 151 -0.69 11.43 -16.03
C SER A 151 -0.44 10.72 -17.37
N ASN A 152 -1.33 9.80 -17.77
CA ASN A 152 -1.16 8.93 -18.94
C ASN A 152 -2.47 8.85 -19.72
N SER A 153 -2.79 9.91 -20.45
CA SER A 153 -4.07 10.05 -21.15
C SER A 153 -4.39 8.91 -22.13
N ASP A 154 -3.36 8.21 -22.61
CA ASP A 154 -3.51 7.10 -23.58
C ASP A 154 -4.13 5.84 -22.96
N ILE A 155 -4.23 5.75 -21.64
CA ILE A 155 -4.78 4.60 -20.92
C ILE A 155 -6.18 4.84 -20.35
N CYS A 156 -6.76 5.97 -20.62
CA CYS A 156 -8.11 6.31 -20.17
C CYS A 156 -9.19 5.57 -20.94
#